data_e19580db46de04af380dc7d28ba8cfd4
#
_entry.id   e19580db46de04af380dc7d28ba8cfd4
#
_cell.length_a   1.000
_cell.length_b   1.000
_cell.length_c   1.000
_cell.angle_alpha   90.00
_cell.angle_beta   90.00
_cell.angle_gamma   90.00
#
_symmetry.space_group_name_H-M   'P 1'
#
loop_
_entity.id
_entity.type
_entity.pdbx_description
1 polymer ?
#
loop_
_entity_poly.entity_id
_entity_poly.type
_entity_poly.pdbx_seq_one_letter_code
_entity_poly.pdbx_strand_id
1 'polypeptide(L)'
;LFAVADTPAKMLALGEERLGGYIKTIGLWRAKAKNVIALSKKLIDVHGGKVPESREALESLPGVGRKTANVVASVAFGAPAIAVDTHVFRVANRTGLASGRTPRAVEDGLMKVTPPALLHDAHHWLIL
;
A
#
# COMPACT_ATOMS: atom_id res chain seq x y z
N LEU A 1 2.72 18.08 7.57
CA LEU A 1 1.59 17.26 8.04
C LEU A 1 1.96 16.39 9.25
N PHE A 2 3.00 15.60 9.16
CA PHE A 2 3.39 14.68 10.24
C PHE A 2 3.89 15.37 11.50
N ALA A 3 4.33 16.60 11.42
CA ALA A 3 4.62 17.41 12.60
C ALA A 3 3.36 17.72 13.45
N VAL A 4 2.18 17.70 12.82
CA VAL A 4 0.88 17.99 13.44
C VAL A 4 0.12 16.71 13.78
N ALA A 5 0.16 15.71 12.87
CA ALA A 5 -0.61 14.48 12.98
C ALA A 5 0.24 13.30 12.49
N ASP A 6 0.82 12.55 13.40
CA ASP A 6 1.68 11.39 13.16
C ASP A 6 1.07 10.06 13.67
N THR A 7 -0.14 10.10 14.20
CA THR A 7 -0.86 8.93 14.68
C THR A 7 -2.29 8.89 14.12
N PRO A 8 -2.94 7.72 14.06
CA PRO A 8 -4.35 7.63 13.66
C PRO A 8 -5.28 8.54 14.47
N ALA A 9 -5.08 8.61 15.79
CA ALA A 9 -5.88 9.46 16.66
C ALA A 9 -5.71 10.95 16.33
N LYS A 10 -4.48 11.39 16.08
CA LYS A 10 -4.20 12.79 15.69
C LYS A 10 -4.73 13.11 14.30
N MET A 11 -4.65 12.16 13.34
CA MET A 11 -5.24 12.31 12.02
C MET A 11 -6.75 12.48 12.09
N LEU A 12 -7.41 11.66 12.91
CA LEU A 12 -8.86 11.73 13.11
C LEU A 12 -9.27 13.07 13.76
N ALA A 13 -8.51 13.53 14.75
CA ALA A 13 -8.74 14.81 15.41
C ALA A 13 -8.52 16.00 14.46
N LEU A 14 -7.59 15.89 13.53
CA LEU A 14 -7.33 16.92 12.52
C LEU A 14 -8.54 17.13 11.59
N GLY A 15 -9.20 16.04 11.19
CA GLY A 15 -10.36 16.03 10.32
C GLY A 15 -10.01 16.10 8.83
N GLU A 16 -10.99 15.73 8.01
CA GLU A 16 -10.82 15.61 6.56
C GLU A 16 -10.45 16.94 5.88
N GLU A 17 -11.11 18.01 6.28
CA GLU A 17 -10.93 19.34 5.68
C GLU A 17 -9.52 19.88 5.91
N ARG A 18 -9.05 19.84 7.16
CA ARG A 18 -7.70 20.32 7.51
C ARG A 18 -6.62 19.43 6.92
N LEU A 19 -6.82 18.11 6.94
CA LEU A 19 -5.94 17.17 6.27
C LEU A 19 -5.86 17.46 4.78
N GLY A 20 -7.00 17.68 4.12
CA GLY A 20 -7.05 18.07 2.72
C GLY A 20 -6.23 19.33 2.41
N GLY A 21 -6.26 20.31 3.29
CA GLY A 21 -5.45 21.52 3.18
C GLY A 21 -3.94 21.24 3.13
N TYR A 22 -3.45 20.26 3.89
CA TYR A 22 -2.03 19.86 3.88
C TYR A 22 -1.61 19.10 2.62
N ILE A 23 -2.52 18.35 2.00
CA ILE A 23 -2.19 17.47 0.87
C ILE A 23 -2.76 17.92 -0.47
N LYS A 24 -3.35 19.11 -0.54
CA LYS A 24 -4.03 19.62 -1.75
C LYS A 24 -3.14 19.74 -3.00
N THR A 25 -1.84 19.69 -2.85
CA THR A 25 -0.89 19.74 -3.97
C THR A 25 -0.74 18.41 -4.70
N ILE A 26 -1.23 17.31 -4.12
CA ILE A 26 -1.17 15.98 -4.75
C ILE A 26 -2.46 15.67 -5.50
N GLY A 27 -2.34 14.79 -6.53
CA GLY A 27 -3.50 14.35 -7.29
C GLY A 27 -4.50 13.59 -6.41
N LEU A 28 -5.80 13.78 -6.68
CA LEU A 28 -6.90 13.11 -5.97
C LEU A 28 -6.91 13.38 -4.45
N TRP A 29 -6.44 14.53 -4.04
CA TRP A 29 -6.25 14.86 -2.62
C TRP A 29 -7.53 14.75 -1.78
N ARG A 30 -8.69 15.07 -2.37
CA ARG A 30 -9.99 14.96 -1.66
C ARG A 30 -10.31 13.49 -1.31
N ALA A 31 -10.18 12.59 -2.29
CA ALA A 31 -10.38 11.17 -2.07
C ALA A 31 -9.35 10.61 -1.08
N LYS A 32 -8.10 11.03 -1.18
CA LYS A 32 -7.03 10.62 -0.27
C LYS A 32 -7.29 11.11 1.17
N ALA A 33 -7.69 12.36 1.35
CA ALA A 33 -8.03 12.90 2.66
C ALA A 33 -9.19 12.12 3.30
N LYS A 34 -10.26 11.88 2.55
CA LYS A 34 -11.39 11.07 3.00
C LYS A 34 -10.97 9.67 3.41
N ASN A 35 -10.17 9.01 2.58
CA ASN A 35 -9.69 7.66 2.86
C ASN A 35 -8.77 7.60 4.07
N VAL A 36 -7.87 8.57 4.25
CA VAL A 36 -6.98 8.62 5.41
C VAL A 36 -7.77 8.78 6.72
N ILE A 37 -8.79 9.62 6.74
CA ILE A 37 -9.65 9.78 7.93
C ILE A 37 -10.45 8.51 8.20
N ALA A 38 -11.06 7.89 7.18
CA ALA A 38 -11.78 6.64 7.32
C ALA A 38 -10.87 5.50 7.75
N LEU A 39 -9.66 5.42 7.19
CA LEU A 39 -8.61 4.49 7.57
C LEU A 39 -8.21 4.65 9.04
N SER A 40 -7.95 5.88 9.47
CA SER A 40 -7.56 6.20 10.85
C SER A 40 -8.64 5.78 11.84
N LYS A 41 -9.91 6.06 11.51
CA LYS A 41 -11.04 5.63 12.33
C LYS A 41 -11.10 4.11 12.46
N LYS A 42 -10.98 3.39 11.34
CA LYS A 42 -11.03 1.92 11.34
C LYS A 42 -9.86 1.31 12.10
N LEU A 43 -8.66 1.87 11.99
CA LEU A 43 -7.50 1.43 12.76
C LEU A 43 -7.77 1.53 14.27
N ILE A 44 -8.38 2.62 14.72
CA ILE A 44 -8.71 2.80 16.13
C ILE A 44 -9.82 1.84 16.56
N ASP A 45 -10.92 1.77 15.80
CA ASP A 45 -12.12 1.03 16.17
C ASP A 45 -11.92 -0.51 16.13
N VAL A 46 -11.15 -1.01 15.17
CA VAL A 46 -10.99 -2.46 14.91
C VAL A 46 -9.62 -2.98 15.34
N HIS A 47 -8.57 -2.19 15.19
CA HIS A 47 -7.18 -2.62 15.38
C HIS A 47 -6.47 -1.93 16.55
N GLY A 48 -7.20 -1.25 17.42
CA GLY A 48 -6.65 -0.59 18.60
C GLY A 48 -5.60 0.49 18.31
N GLY A 49 -5.70 1.15 17.14
CA GLY A 49 -4.78 2.19 16.72
C GLY A 49 -3.48 1.67 16.09
N LYS A 50 -3.34 0.36 15.93
CA LYS A 50 -2.15 -0.28 15.33
C LYS A 50 -2.42 -0.73 13.90
N VAL A 51 -1.38 -0.73 13.06
CA VAL A 51 -1.47 -1.25 11.69
C VAL A 51 -1.46 -2.79 11.74
N PRO A 52 -2.45 -3.47 11.14
CA PRO A 52 -2.49 -4.93 11.12
C PRO A 52 -1.40 -5.51 10.22
N GLU A 53 -0.92 -6.71 10.55
CA GLU A 53 0.13 -7.39 9.79
C GLU A 53 -0.42 -8.24 8.64
N SER A 54 -1.65 -8.76 8.74
CA SER A 54 -2.20 -9.60 7.69
C SER A 54 -2.62 -8.77 6.47
N ARG A 55 -2.34 -9.30 5.28
CA ARG A 55 -2.71 -8.63 4.03
C ARG A 55 -4.22 -8.44 3.90
N GLU A 56 -5.00 -9.42 4.31
CA GLU A 56 -6.46 -9.36 4.28
C GLU A 56 -7.00 -8.23 5.16
N ALA A 57 -6.45 -8.07 6.36
CA ALA A 57 -6.81 -6.96 7.25
C ALA A 57 -6.37 -5.62 6.67
N LEU A 58 -5.19 -5.54 6.04
CA LEU A 58 -4.72 -4.33 5.37
C LEU A 58 -5.63 -3.96 4.19
N GLU A 59 -6.00 -4.91 3.34
CA GLU A 59 -6.89 -4.67 2.20
C GLU A 59 -8.32 -4.27 2.65
N SER A 60 -8.73 -4.63 3.84
CA SER A 60 -10.02 -4.22 4.40
C SER A 60 -10.08 -2.74 4.77
N LEU A 61 -8.94 -2.07 4.85
CA LEU A 61 -8.88 -0.66 5.23
C LEU A 61 -9.26 0.25 4.05
N PRO A 62 -9.97 1.36 4.32
CA PRO A 62 -10.34 2.30 3.28
C PRO A 62 -9.13 2.86 2.52
N GLY A 63 -9.18 2.82 1.19
CA GLY A 63 -8.10 3.32 0.34
C GLY A 63 -6.90 2.40 0.20
N VAL A 64 -6.91 1.23 0.82
CA VAL A 64 -5.84 0.23 0.72
C VAL A 64 -6.24 -0.87 -0.23
N GLY A 65 -5.60 -0.92 -1.39
CA GLY A 65 -5.70 -2.02 -2.33
C GLY A 65 -4.58 -3.05 -2.12
N ARG A 66 -4.56 -4.07 -2.98
CA ARG A 66 -3.59 -5.16 -2.87
C ARG A 66 -2.14 -4.68 -2.98
N LYS A 67 -1.85 -3.75 -3.89
CA LYS A 67 -0.49 -3.19 -4.05
C LYS A 67 -0.03 -2.51 -2.76
N THR A 68 -0.84 -1.65 -2.18
CA THR A 68 -0.51 -0.96 -0.93
C THR A 68 -0.39 -1.93 0.24
N ALA A 69 -1.28 -2.92 0.34
CA ALA A 69 -1.19 -3.95 1.36
C ALA A 69 0.12 -4.74 1.26
N ASN A 70 0.55 -5.11 0.04
CA ASN A 70 1.82 -5.80 -0.18
C ASN A 70 3.03 -4.92 0.18
N VAL A 71 3.00 -3.63 -0.16
CA VAL A 71 4.07 -2.68 0.23
C VAL A 71 4.19 -2.61 1.75
N VAL A 72 3.08 -2.42 2.45
CA VAL A 72 3.10 -2.32 3.91
C VAL A 72 3.57 -3.63 4.55
N ALA A 73 3.05 -4.77 4.09
CA ALA A 73 3.46 -6.08 4.59
C ALA A 73 4.97 -6.33 4.39
N SER A 74 5.50 -5.98 3.23
CA SER A 74 6.92 -6.17 2.92
C SER A 74 7.82 -5.19 3.67
N VAL A 75 7.51 -3.89 3.64
CA VAL A 75 8.39 -2.84 4.17
C VAL A 75 8.30 -2.74 5.69
N ALA A 76 7.09 -2.76 6.25
CA ALA A 76 6.88 -2.56 7.68
C ALA A 76 7.04 -3.86 8.49
N PHE A 77 6.65 -5.01 7.93
CA PHE A 77 6.61 -6.29 8.64
C PHE A 77 7.56 -7.35 8.08
N GLY A 78 8.30 -7.05 7.01
CA GLY A 78 9.25 -8.00 6.40
C GLY A 78 8.61 -9.24 5.78
N ALA A 79 7.32 -9.20 5.45
CA ALA A 79 6.63 -10.32 4.83
C ALA A 79 7.14 -10.58 3.40
N PRO A 80 7.21 -11.85 2.94
CA PRO A 80 7.61 -12.17 1.58
C PRO A 80 6.48 -11.82 0.59
N ALA A 81 6.47 -10.57 0.13
CA ALA A 81 5.46 -10.04 -0.79
C ALA A 81 6.10 -9.12 -1.81
N ILE A 82 5.50 -9.04 -2.99
CA ILE A 82 5.90 -8.11 -4.03
C ILE A 82 4.69 -7.27 -4.46
N ALA A 83 4.88 -5.94 -4.51
CA ALA A 83 3.86 -5.03 -4.98
C ALA A 83 3.96 -4.88 -6.50
N VAL A 84 2.87 -5.12 -7.21
CA VAL A 84 2.82 -4.96 -8.68
C VAL A 84 2.10 -3.65 -9.01
N ASP A 85 2.87 -2.65 -9.39
CA ASP A 85 2.37 -1.40 -9.95
C ASP A 85 2.36 -1.46 -11.49
N THR A 86 2.03 -0.36 -12.15
CA THR A 86 2.01 -0.29 -13.61
C THR A 86 3.39 -0.54 -14.23
N HIS A 87 4.48 -0.15 -13.57
CA HIS A 87 5.84 -0.38 -14.05
C HIS A 87 6.25 -1.84 -13.95
N VAL A 88 6.06 -2.45 -12.79
CA VAL A 88 6.35 -3.87 -12.56
C VAL A 88 5.51 -4.74 -13.48
N PHE A 89 4.22 -4.45 -13.63
CA PHE A 89 3.33 -5.15 -14.55
C PHE A 89 3.86 -5.13 -15.99
N ARG A 90 4.23 -3.97 -16.47
CA ARG A 90 4.75 -3.79 -17.83
C ARG A 90 6.08 -4.50 -18.04
N VAL A 91 7.03 -4.32 -17.14
CA VAL A 91 8.36 -4.91 -17.23
C VAL A 91 8.29 -6.43 -17.16
N ALA A 92 7.52 -6.99 -16.24
CA ALA A 92 7.37 -8.43 -16.10
C ALA A 92 6.79 -9.09 -17.35
N ASN A 93 5.79 -8.46 -17.97
CA ASN A 93 5.22 -8.95 -19.24
C ASN A 93 6.19 -8.82 -20.42
N ARG A 94 6.90 -7.69 -20.53
CA ARG A 94 7.84 -7.45 -21.63
C ARG A 94 9.06 -8.36 -21.60
N THR A 95 9.58 -8.62 -20.41
CA THR A 95 10.74 -9.50 -20.25
C THR A 95 10.38 -10.99 -20.23
N GLY A 96 9.11 -11.32 -20.11
CA GLY A 96 8.64 -12.70 -19.96
C GLY A 96 8.92 -13.31 -18.59
N LEU A 97 9.39 -12.52 -17.62
CA LEU A 97 9.68 -13.00 -16.28
C LEU A 97 8.41 -13.53 -15.59
N ALA A 98 7.32 -12.80 -15.74
CA ALA A 98 6.00 -13.25 -15.32
C ALA A 98 4.97 -12.58 -16.24
N SER A 99 4.23 -13.38 -17.00
CA SER A 99 3.22 -12.89 -17.94
C SER A 99 1.82 -13.03 -17.36
N GLY A 100 0.99 -12.02 -17.56
CA GLY A 100 -0.40 -12.04 -17.10
C GLY A 100 -1.18 -10.82 -17.58
N ARG A 101 -2.49 -10.96 -17.65
CA ARG A 101 -3.39 -9.88 -18.10
C ARG A 101 -3.81 -8.94 -16.96
N THR A 102 -3.57 -9.35 -15.71
CA THR A 102 -3.91 -8.57 -14.53
C THR A 102 -2.70 -8.42 -13.61
N PRO A 103 -2.65 -7.36 -12.79
CA PRO A 103 -1.58 -7.23 -11.79
C PRO A 103 -1.50 -8.44 -10.83
N ARG A 104 -2.63 -9.03 -10.49
CA ARG A 104 -2.68 -10.23 -9.64
C ARG A 104 -2.01 -11.44 -10.31
N ALA A 105 -2.28 -11.66 -11.59
CA ALA A 105 -1.65 -12.77 -12.34
C ALA A 105 -0.14 -12.59 -12.42
N VAL A 106 0.34 -11.36 -12.62
CA VAL A 106 1.78 -11.03 -12.62
C VAL A 106 2.37 -11.21 -11.23
N GLU A 107 1.68 -10.76 -10.17
CA GLU A 107 2.11 -10.99 -8.79
C GLU A 107 2.31 -12.48 -8.51
N ASP A 108 1.32 -13.31 -8.83
CA ASP A 108 1.39 -14.75 -8.62
C ASP A 108 2.55 -15.39 -9.39
N GLY A 109 2.78 -14.94 -10.63
CA GLY A 109 3.92 -15.39 -11.45
C GLY A 109 5.27 -14.99 -10.86
N LEU A 110 5.42 -13.76 -10.42
CA LEU A 110 6.64 -13.26 -9.77
C LEU A 110 6.92 -13.99 -8.45
N MET A 111 5.89 -14.26 -7.68
CA MET A 111 6.02 -15.04 -6.43
C MET A 111 6.55 -16.45 -6.67
N LYS A 112 6.20 -17.07 -7.80
CA LYS A 112 6.68 -18.41 -8.17
C LYS A 112 8.15 -18.43 -8.58
N VAL A 113 8.61 -17.40 -9.32
CA VAL A 113 9.96 -17.38 -9.91
C VAL A 113 10.99 -16.65 -9.05
N THR A 114 10.57 -15.92 -8.03
CA THR A 114 11.45 -15.12 -7.19
C THR A 114 11.64 -15.78 -5.84
N PRO A 115 12.89 -16.05 -5.40
CA PRO A 115 13.13 -16.54 -4.05
C PRO A 115 12.57 -15.59 -2.99
N PRO A 116 11.96 -16.10 -1.90
CA PRO A 116 11.35 -15.25 -0.87
C PRO A 116 12.29 -14.19 -0.29
N ALA A 117 13.56 -14.49 -0.15
CA ALA A 117 14.57 -13.57 0.36
C ALA A 117 14.82 -12.35 -0.55
N LEU A 118 14.49 -12.45 -1.83
CA LEU A 118 14.72 -11.39 -2.83
C LEU A 118 13.46 -10.59 -3.16
N LEU A 119 12.30 -10.98 -2.66
CA LEU A 119 11.02 -10.34 -2.98
C LEU A 119 10.97 -8.87 -2.59
N HIS A 120 11.54 -8.52 -1.45
CA HIS A 120 11.57 -7.13 -0.98
C HIS A 120 12.30 -6.21 -1.96
N ASP A 121 13.44 -6.64 -2.47
CA ASP A 121 14.27 -5.85 -3.37
C ASP A 121 13.86 -5.96 -4.83
N ALA A 122 13.22 -7.06 -5.23
CA ALA A 122 12.82 -7.33 -6.61
C ALA A 122 11.89 -6.24 -7.17
N HIS A 123 10.99 -5.70 -6.36
CA HIS A 123 10.13 -4.58 -6.77
C HIS A 123 10.97 -3.38 -7.22
N HIS A 124 11.97 -3.00 -6.44
CA HIS A 124 12.85 -1.87 -6.75
C HIS A 124 13.70 -2.13 -7.98
N TRP A 125 14.22 -3.34 -8.14
CA TRP A 125 15.01 -3.71 -9.32
C TRP A 125 14.20 -3.65 -10.62
N LEU A 126 12.93 -4.05 -10.58
CA LEU A 126 12.07 -4.07 -11.76
C LEU A 126 11.63 -2.68 -12.22
N ILE A 127 11.68 -1.67 -11.36
CA ILE A 127 11.33 -0.28 -11.71
C ILE A 127 12.53 0.58 -12.12
N LEU A 128 13.74 0.06 -11.93
CA LEU A 128 14.95 0.72 -12.40
C LEU A 128 15.15 0.46 -13.90
#